data_4c89b0c68432db51f08ed4e3c40e1c4c
#
_entry.id   4c89b0c68432db51f08ed4e3c40e1c4c
#
_cell.length_a   1.000
_cell.length_b   1.000
_cell.length_c   1.000
_cell.angle_alpha   90.00
_cell.angle_beta   90.00
_cell.angle_gamma   90.00
#
_symmetry.space_group_name_H-M   'P 1'
#
loop_
_entity.id
_entity.type
_entity.pdbx_description
1 polymer ?
#
loop_
_entity_poly.entity_id
_entity_poly.type
_entity_poly.pdbx_seq_one_letter_code
_entity_poly.pdbx_strand_id
1 'polypeptide(L)'
;MFSSCRCSTTLPSSPLLPNLHFINRRSLLLLSTTTTTTLSLSSPLSAAPPPPPDTTITDRIFMDFSVCPTYFQNRTLGDELSQCADSEPLGRLVLGLYGNLVPLTVSNFKSMCTGSSASSYRGTLVHKLFPGQFFVAGRQGRRDKGEVKPPTDLVRNTESVDPRAFLLGHSRAGVVSLCLSENDDDDEIKLDPNYRNVEFLITTGPGPCPQLDNKNIVFGTVLEGLDVVTTIASIPTYRPGERIRQYNDLAQFLGDERAKTARAIWNKPLKTVYISDCGELKVWFYMDVEWCQMQSLCELGMVKAHNIKWRPKSLSTTMSQTIWA
;
A
#
# COMPACT_ATOMS: atom_id res chain seq x y z
N MET A 1 24.23 -61.31 22.28
CA MET A 1 25.63 -61.21 22.76
C MET A 1 26.07 -59.77 22.58
N PHE A 2 26.26 -59.08 23.72
CA PHE A 2 27.26 -58.09 24.06
C PHE A 2 27.42 -56.88 23.09
N SER A 3 27.50 -55.64 23.45
CA SER A 3 27.86 -55.05 24.74
C SER A 3 27.54 -53.55 24.73
N SER A 4 27.07 -53.10 25.84
CA SER A 4 26.93 -51.68 26.25
C SER A 4 28.28 -51.01 26.37
N CYS A 5 28.44 -49.79 25.89
CA CYS A 5 29.47 -48.87 26.38
C CYS A 5 28.86 -47.51 26.59
N ARG A 6 28.67 -47.16 27.89
CA ARG A 6 28.46 -45.80 28.36
C ARG A 6 29.82 -45.10 28.42
N CYS A 7 29.94 -43.93 27.94
CA CYS A 7 31.00 -43.01 28.30
C CYS A 7 30.36 -41.70 28.77
N SER A 8 30.48 -41.48 30.07
CA SER A 8 30.24 -40.22 30.74
C SER A 8 31.48 -39.31 30.56
N THR A 9 31.33 -38.13 30.04
CA THR A 9 32.37 -37.10 30.16
C THR A 9 31.77 -35.80 30.64
N THR A 10 32.29 -35.40 31.75
CA THR A 10 32.06 -34.20 32.54
C THR A 10 32.35 -32.92 31.79
N LEU A 11 31.45 -31.93 31.96
CA LEU A 11 31.58 -30.54 31.53
C LEU A 11 32.65 -29.83 32.35
N PRO A 12 33.52 -29.02 31.75
CA PRO A 12 34.30 -28.02 32.50
C PRO A 12 33.52 -26.68 32.55
N SER A 13 33.45 -26.14 33.76
CA SER A 13 32.94 -24.84 34.13
C SER A 13 33.69 -23.70 33.45
N SER A 14 32.95 -22.79 32.83
CA SER A 14 33.46 -21.54 32.26
C SER A 14 33.82 -20.53 33.35
N PRO A 15 34.94 -19.78 33.23
CA PRO A 15 35.25 -18.70 34.13
C PRO A 15 34.47 -17.43 33.80
N LEU A 16 33.96 -16.80 34.86
CA LEU A 16 33.31 -15.48 34.85
C LEU A 16 34.32 -14.41 34.43
N LEU A 17 34.02 -13.66 33.39
CA LEU A 17 34.74 -12.44 33.05
C LEU A 17 34.19 -11.25 33.87
N PRO A 18 35.05 -10.37 34.40
CA PRO A 18 34.61 -9.22 35.18
C PRO A 18 34.08 -8.08 34.29
N ASN A 19 33.00 -7.46 34.76
CA ASN A 19 32.43 -6.25 34.21
C ASN A 19 33.43 -5.11 34.14
N LEU A 20 33.74 -4.66 32.93
CA LEU A 20 34.47 -3.41 32.71
C LEU A 20 33.49 -2.23 32.82
N HIS A 21 33.48 -1.58 33.97
CA HIS A 21 32.90 -0.25 34.15
C HIS A 21 33.68 0.76 33.31
N PHE A 22 33.04 1.31 32.28
CA PHE A 22 33.53 2.50 31.61
C PHE A 22 33.35 3.71 32.54
N ILE A 23 34.44 4.15 33.16
CA ILE A 23 34.49 5.39 33.92
C ILE A 23 34.53 6.56 32.95
N ASN A 24 33.44 7.29 32.91
CA ASN A 24 33.33 8.52 32.12
C ASN A 24 34.02 9.67 32.87
N ARG A 25 35.23 10.02 32.45
CA ARG A 25 36.03 11.13 33.00
C ARG A 25 35.49 12.47 32.50
N ARG A 26 34.51 13.04 33.17
CA ARG A 26 34.25 14.51 33.19
C ARG A 26 33.41 14.84 34.41
N SER A 27 34.00 14.76 35.59
CA SER A 27 33.51 15.46 36.78
C SER A 27 34.42 16.65 37.03
N LEU A 28 34.02 17.79 36.47
CA LEU A 28 34.60 19.07 36.87
C LEU A 28 33.75 19.62 38.01
N LEU A 29 34.41 19.73 39.15
CA LEU A 29 33.93 20.38 40.36
C LEU A 29 33.65 21.85 40.08
N LEU A 30 32.44 22.31 40.32
CA LEU A 30 32.11 23.70 40.54
C LEU A 30 31.46 23.86 41.90
N LEU A 31 32.18 24.58 42.75
CA LEU A 31 31.79 24.96 44.09
C LEU A 31 30.53 25.83 44.09
N SER A 32 29.73 25.50 45.03
CA SER A 32 28.59 26.18 45.63
C SER A 32 28.58 27.70 45.69
N THR A 33 27.48 28.29 45.27
CA THR A 33 26.90 29.46 45.93
C THR A 33 25.41 29.17 46.14
N THR A 34 25.00 29.11 47.37
CA THR A 34 23.63 28.96 47.82
C THR A 34 22.86 30.25 47.57
N THR A 35 22.09 30.30 46.51
CA THR A 35 20.99 31.23 46.37
C THR A 35 19.69 30.42 46.41
N THR A 36 18.91 30.65 47.48
CA THR A 36 17.56 30.10 47.64
C THR A 36 16.63 30.78 46.64
N THR A 37 16.52 30.20 45.44
CA THR A 37 15.44 30.51 44.49
C THR A 37 14.29 29.54 44.76
N THR A 38 13.16 30.09 45.17
CA THR A 38 11.88 29.37 45.25
C THR A 38 11.50 28.89 43.86
N LEU A 39 11.77 27.60 43.58
CA LEU A 39 11.26 26.92 42.39
C LEU A 39 9.76 26.76 42.55
N SER A 40 8.98 27.62 41.90
CA SER A 40 7.59 27.37 41.59
C SER A 40 7.55 26.11 40.69
N LEU A 41 7.11 24.97 41.26
CA LEU A 41 6.73 23.77 40.49
C LEU A 41 5.52 24.16 39.61
N SER A 42 5.77 24.62 38.41
CA SER A 42 4.75 24.59 37.36
C SER A 42 4.59 23.11 36.99
N SER A 43 3.46 22.51 37.41
CA SER A 43 3.04 21.19 36.98
C SER A 43 3.08 21.15 35.44
N PRO A 44 3.72 20.14 34.82
CA PRO A 44 3.63 20.01 33.38
C PRO A 44 2.15 19.89 33.01
N LEU A 45 1.67 20.85 32.20
CA LEU A 45 0.34 20.79 31.63
C LEU A 45 0.28 19.47 30.84
N SER A 46 -0.49 18.48 31.37
CA SER A 46 -0.69 17.21 30.68
C SER A 46 -1.40 17.56 29.37
N ALA A 47 -0.64 17.59 28.27
CA ALA A 47 -1.21 17.78 26.95
C ALA A 47 -2.20 16.62 26.72
N ALA A 48 -3.45 16.98 26.41
CA ALA A 48 -4.45 15.99 26.03
C ALA A 48 -3.88 15.14 24.86
N PRO A 49 -4.10 13.82 24.84
CA PRO A 49 -3.67 12.99 23.74
C PRO A 49 -4.24 13.55 22.43
N PRO A 50 -3.46 13.55 21.36
CA PRO A 50 -3.94 14.03 20.06
C PRO A 50 -5.19 13.25 19.65
N PRO A 51 -6.16 13.89 18.99
CA PRO A 51 -7.37 13.22 18.52
C PRO A 51 -6.98 12.08 17.56
N PRO A 52 -7.75 10.97 17.57
CA PRO A 52 -7.49 9.88 16.64
C PRO A 52 -7.58 10.36 15.19
N PRO A 53 -6.77 9.78 14.26
CA PRO A 53 -6.81 10.16 12.86
C PRO A 53 -8.19 9.87 12.23
N ASP A 54 -8.65 10.76 11.35
CA ASP A 54 -9.93 10.59 10.66
C ASP A 54 -9.79 9.53 9.54
N THR A 55 -10.35 8.35 9.78
CA THR A 55 -10.39 7.23 8.84
C THR A 55 -11.75 7.10 8.13
N THR A 56 -12.51 8.19 8.05
CA THR A 56 -13.76 8.21 7.29
C THR A 56 -13.49 7.97 5.82
N ILE A 57 -14.23 7.03 5.22
CA ILE A 57 -14.11 6.72 3.79
C ILE A 57 -14.84 7.80 3.01
N THR A 58 -14.08 8.57 2.23
CA THR A 58 -14.60 9.63 1.36
C THR A 58 -14.88 9.14 -0.05
N ASP A 59 -14.08 8.19 -0.53
CA ASP A 59 -14.11 7.72 -1.91
C ASP A 59 -13.98 6.20 -1.97
N ARG A 60 -14.55 5.61 -3.02
CA ARG A 60 -14.43 4.17 -3.29
C ARG A 60 -13.91 3.96 -4.71
N ILE A 61 -12.90 3.10 -4.81
CA ILE A 61 -12.25 2.72 -6.07
C ILE A 61 -12.38 1.22 -6.25
N PHE A 62 -12.65 0.76 -7.47
CA PHE A 62 -12.48 -0.65 -7.79
C PHE A 62 -11.18 -0.86 -8.57
N MET A 63 -10.58 -2.01 -8.38
CA MET A 63 -9.42 -2.52 -9.11
C MET A 63 -9.62 -3.99 -9.44
N ASP A 64 -9.56 -4.33 -10.73
CA ASP A 64 -9.63 -5.71 -11.19
C ASP A 64 -8.21 -6.23 -11.45
N PHE A 65 -7.90 -7.39 -10.90
CA PHE A 65 -6.61 -8.03 -11.09
C PHE A 65 -6.75 -9.27 -11.94
N SER A 66 -5.78 -9.48 -12.81
CA SER A 66 -5.69 -10.66 -13.68
C SER A 66 -4.27 -11.20 -13.70
N VAL A 67 -4.15 -12.49 -14.00
CA VAL A 67 -2.85 -13.14 -14.18
C VAL A 67 -2.67 -13.53 -15.64
N CYS A 68 -1.45 -13.30 -16.15
CA CYS A 68 -1.08 -13.64 -17.51
C CYS A 68 0.26 -14.40 -17.52
N PRO A 69 0.28 -15.65 -17.96
CA PRO A 69 1.53 -16.44 -18.05
C PRO A 69 2.46 -15.91 -19.15
N THR A 70 1.92 -15.28 -20.21
CA THR A 70 2.67 -14.91 -21.42
C THR A 70 2.81 -13.40 -21.63
N TYR A 71 2.54 -12.58 -20.64
CA TYR A 71 2.43 -11.13 -20.73
C TYR A 71 3.60 -10.43 -21.44
N PHE A 72 4.85 -10.92 -21.29
CA PHE A 72 6.03 -10.34 -21.94
C PHE A 72 6.46 -11.07 -23.21
N GLN A 73 5.97 -12.30 -23.47
CA GLN A 73 6.44 -13.08 -24.62
C GLN A 73 5.88 -12.58 -25.94
N ASN A 74 4.71 -11.99 -25.96
CA ASN A 74 3.98 -11.58 -27.16
C ASN A 74 3.96 -10.04 -27.38
N ARG A 75 4.74 -9.28 -26.60
CA ARG A 75 4.85 -7.82 -26.78
C ARG A 75 5.94 -7.49 -27.78
N THR A 76 5.54 -7.01 -28.93
CA THR A 76 6.43 -6.28 -29.86
C THR A 76 6.63 -4.85 -29.33
N LEU A 77 7.84 -4.34 -29.45
CA LEU A 77 8.18 -2.96 -29.07
C LEU A 77 7.27 -1.99 -29.84
N GLY A 78 6.39 -1.27 -29.12
CA GLY A 78 5.52 -0.26 -29.70
C GLY A 78 4.02 -0.59 -29.73
N ASP A 79 3.59 -1.80 -29.38
CA ASP A 79 2.17 -2.11 -29.28
C ASP A 79 1.56 -1.51 -28.01
N GLU A 80 0.58 -0.63 -28.21
CA GLU A 80 -0.28 -0.18 -27.12
C GLU A 80 -1.01 -1.39 -26.55
N LEU A 81 -0.76 -1.69 -25.25
CA LEU A 81 -1.53 -2.61 -24.41
C LEU A 81 -2.15 -3.81 -25.17
N SER A 82 -1.33 -4.69 -25.73
CA SER A 82 -1.85 -5.99 -26.16
C SER A 82 -2.41 -6.71 -24.93
N GLN A 83 -3.73 -6.85 -24.89
CA GLN A 83 -4.39 -7.64 -23.85
C GLN A 83 -3.82 -9.05 -23.92
N CYS A 84 -3.50 -9.62 -22.76
CA CYS A 84 -3.08 -10.99 -22.68
C CYS A 84 -4.22 -11.90 -23.19
N ALA A 85 -3.97 -12.67 -24.26
CA ALA A 85 -4.96 -13.58 -24.82
C ALA A 85 -5.38 -14.67 -23.83
N ASP A 86 -4.43 -15.10 -22.96
CA ASP A 86 -4.62 -16.17 -21.97
C ASP A 86 -4.81 -15.60 -20.56
N SER A 87 -5.46 -14.46 -20.45
CA SER A 87 -5.69 -13.78 -19.18
C SER A 87 -6.72 -14.50 -18.32
N GLU A 88 -6.34 -14.85 -17.09
CA GLU A 88 -7.23 -15.38 -16.07
C GLU A 88 -7.57 -14.28 -15.07
N PRO A 89 -8.86 -13.93 -14.86
CA PRO A 89 -9.25 -12.96 -13.86
C PRO A 89 -9.04 -13.53 -12.45
N LEU A 90 -8.37 -12.79 -11.59
CA LEU A 90 -8.25 -13.12 -10.16
C LEU A 90 -9.42 -12.59 -9.35
N GLY A 91 -9.97 -11.43 -9.75
CA GLY A 91 -11.13 -10.82 -9.12
C GLY A 91 -11.01 -9.32 -8.94
N ARG A 92 -12.00 -8.74 -8.24
CA ARG A 92 -12.13 -7.31 -7.98
C ARG A 92 -11.80 -6.97 -6.53
N LEU A 93 -11.00 -5.92 -6.34
CA LEU A 93 -10.84 -5.24 -5.07
C LEU A 93 -11.72 -3.99 -5.04
N VAL A 94 -12.36 -3.73 -3.91
CA VAL A 94 -12.98 -2.43 -3.61
C VAL A 94 -12.18 -1.78 -2.49
N LEU A 95 -11.64 -0.61 -2.78
CA LEU A 95 -10.80 0.17 -1.88
C LEU A 95 -11.59 1.34 -1.32
N GLY A 96 -11.54 1.54 0.00
CA GLY A 96 -12.05 2.74 0.65
C GLY A 96 -10.90 3.67 0.97
N LEU A 97 -11.02 4.96 0.59
CA LEU A 97 -9.94 5.93 0.69
C LEU A 97 -10.22 6.98 1.78
N TYR A 98 -9.19 7.46 2.44
CA TYR A 98 -9.23 8.40 3.56
C TYR A 98 -8.90 9.83 3.10
N GLY A 99 -9.78 10.41 2.26
CA GLY A 99 -9.53 11.73 1.66
C GLY A 99 -9.49 12.89 2.66
N ASN A 100 -10.08 12.74 3.86
CA ASN A 100 -9.97 13.76 4.91
C ASN A 100 -8.58 13.78 5.57
N LEU A 101 -7.90 12.62 5.61
CA LEU A 101 -6.58 12.49 6.23
C LEU A 101 -5.46 12.91 5.27
N VAL A 102 -5.52 12.42 4.03
CA VAL A 102 -4.48 12.62 3.00
C VAL A 102 -5.09 12.95 1.63
N PRO A 103 -5.66 14.16 1.49
CA PRO A 103 -6.44 14.55 0.32
C PRO A 103 -5.65 14.55 -1.00
N LEU A 104 -4.37 14.96 -0.99
CA LEU A 104 -3.55 14.97 -2.20
C LEU A 104 -3.20 13.55 -2.67
N THR A 105 -2.82 12.67 -1.74
CA THR A 105 -2.54 11.27 -2.06
C THR A 105 -3.77 10.59 -2.64
N VAL A 106 -4.94 10.78 -2.02
CA VAL A 106 -6.21 10.21 -2.50
C VAL A 106 -6.61 10.79 -3.85
N SER A 107 -6.50 12.10 -4.05
CA SER A 107 -6.81 12.76 -5.34
C SER A 107 -5.93 12.22 -6.46
N ASN A 108 -4.62 12.11 -6.24
CA ASN A 108 -3.67 11.58 -7.20
C ASN A 108 -3.97 10.10 -7.53
N PHE A 109 -4.23 9.29 -6.52
CA PHE A 109 -4.58 7.88 -6.71
C PHE A 109 -5.88 7.73 -7.54
N LYS A 110 -6.92 8.52 -7.24
CA LYS A 110 -8.16 8.57 -8.04
C LYS A 110 -7.89 8.94 -9.49
N SER A 111 -7.09 9.99 -9.71
CA SER A 111 -6.71 10.42 -11.06
C SER A 111 -6.02 9.32 -11.85
N MET A 112 -5.17 8.53 -11.18
CA MET A 112 -4.50 7.38 -11.78
C MET A 112 -5.44 6.21 -12.06
N CYS A 113 -6.55 6.07 -11.30
CA CYS A 113 -7.57 5.04 -11.56
C CYS A 113 -8.55 5.43 -12.67
N THR A 114 -8.90 6.73 -12.77
CA THR A 114 -9.92 7.24 -13.71
C THR A 114 -9.32 7.82 -14.98
N GLY A 115 -8.02 7.99 -15.05
CA GLY A 115 -7.28 8.56 -16.17
C GLY A 115 -7.43 7.80 -17.48
N SER A 116 -6.91 8.39 -18.55
CA SER A 116 -6.85 7.73 -19.85
C SER A 116 -6.01 6.45 -19.77
N SER A 117 -6.28 5.51 -20.67
CA SER A 117 -5.56 4.22 -20.74
C SER A 117 -4.03 4.36 -20.72
N ALA A 118 -3.49 5.41 -21.33
CA ALA A 118 -2.06 5.69 -21.39
C ALA A 118 -1.48 6.18 -20.04
N SER A 119 -2.29 6.81 -19.19
CA SER A 119 -1.87 7.47 -17.94
C SER A 119 -2.59 6.91 -16.71
N SER A 120 -3.05 5.68 -16.75
CA SER A 120 -3.76 5.03 -15.66
C SER A 120 -3.05 3.77 -15.18
N TYR A 121 -3.51 3.21 -14.05
CA TYR A 121 -3.00 1.92 -13.57
C TYR A 121 -3.43 0.74 -14.44
N ARG A 122 -4.37 0.89 -15.37
CA ARG A 122 -4.75 -0.19 -16.29
C ARG A 122 -3.53 -0.74 -17.04
N GLY A 123 -3.40 -2.07 -17.06
CA GLY A 123 -2.30 -2.77 -17.72
C GLY A 123 -0.97 -2.66 -16.99
N THR A 124 -0.91 -2.13 -15.78
CA THR A 124 0.31 -2.07 -15.00
C THR A 124 0.50 -3.32 -14.15
N LEU A 125 1.75 -3.67 -13.91
CA LEU A 125 2.12 -4.90 -13.22
C LEU A 125 2.17 -4.71 -11.71
N VAL A 126 1.87 -5.80 -11.00
CA VAL A 126 2.40 -6.03 -9.65
C VAL A 126 3.87 -6.40 -9.82
N HIS A 127 4.78 -5.49 -9.56
CA HIS A 127 6.21 -5.67 -9.87
C HIS A 127 6.99 -6.32 -8.74
N LYS A 128 6.52 -6.20 -7.48
CA LYS A 128 7.10 -6.88 -6.31
C LYS A 128 6.02 -7.51 -5.45
N LEU A 129 6.34 -8.66 -4.90
CA LEU A 129 5.49 -9.38 -3.96
C LEU A 129 6.36 -9.93 -2.83
N PHE A 130 6.08 -9.48 -1.62
CA PHE A 130 6.70 -9.98 -0.38
C PHE A 130 5.70 -10.91 0.30
N PRO A 131 5.83 -12.22 0.14
CA PRO A 131 4.85 -13.18 0.63
C PRO A 131 4.58 -13.06 2.13
N GLY A 132 3.30 -13.00 2.50
CA GLY A 132 2.86 -12.84 3.88
C GLY A 132 3.05 -11.42 4.44
N GLN A 133 3.41 -10.45 3.62
CA GLN A 133 3.62 -9.06 4.03
C GLN A 133 2.80 -8.09 3.16
N PHE A 134 3.23 -7.83 1.93
CA PHE A 134 2.58 -6.88 1.02
C PHE A 134 3.00 -7.14 -0.44
N PHE A 135 2.28 -6.55 -1.37
CA PHE A 135 2.71 -6.43 -2.75
C PHE A 135 2.74 -4.96 -3.18
N VAL A 136 3.50 -4.67 -4.22
CA VAL A 136 3.73 -3.32 -4.74
C VAL A 136 3.35 -3.26 -6.21
N ALA A 137 2.61 -2.20 -6.60
CA ALA A 137 2.15 -1.95 -7.95
C ALA A 137 2.20 -0.45 -8.29
N GLY A 138 2.02 -0.12 -9.58
CA GLY A 138 1.99 1.26 -10.02
C GLY A 138 3.36 1.91 -10.15
N ARG A 139 4.44 1.14 -10.38
CA ARG A 139 5.77 1.67 -10.61
C ARG A 139 5.77 2.62 -11.79
N GLN A 140 6.40 3.80 -11.61
CA GLN A 140 6.56 4.77 -12.69
C GLN A 140 7.62 4.32 -13.68
N GLY A 141 7.35 4.48 -14.98
CA GLY A 141 8.29 4.14 -16.02
C GLY A 141 7.65 3.91 -17.39
N ARG A 142 8.11 2.91 -18.12
CA ARG A 142 7.73 2.63 -19.49
C ARG A 142 6.53 1.70 -19.57
N ARG A 143 5.50 2.11 -20.32
CA ARG A 143 4.27 1.31 -20.54
C ARG A 143 4.54 -0.06 -21.17
N ASP A 144 5.50 -0.16 -22.07
CA ASP A 144 5.89 -1.43 -22.69
C ASP A 144 6.48 -2.44 -21.68
N LYS A 145 6.93 -1.98 -20.52
CA LYS A 145 7.37 -2.82 -19.40
C LYS A 145 6.29 -3.11 -18.37
N GLY A 146 5.06 -2.63 -18.60
CA GLY A 146 3.97 -2.74 -17.63
C GLY A 146 4.10 -1.76 -16.47
N GLU A 147 4.83 -0.67 -16.66
CA GLU A 147 4.96 0.42 -15.71
C GLU A 147 3.98 1.54 -16.06
N VAL A 148 3.73 2.47 -15.14
CA VAL A 148 2.80 3.57 -15.33
C VAL A 148 3.53 4.85 -15.75
N LYS A 149 2.91 5.64 -16.63
CA LYS A 149 3.37 6.99 -16.95
C LYS A 149 2.35 7.98 -16.38
N PRO A 150 2.65 8.62 -15.24
CA PRO A 150 1.73 9.60 -14.67
C PRO A 150 1.46 10.75 -15.65
N PRO A 151 0.26 11.33 -15.63
CA PRO A 151 -0.04 12.51 -16.43
C PRO A 151 0.77 13.71 -15.90
N THR A 152 1.14 14.63 -16.80
CA THR A 152 2.00 15.77 -16.48
C THR A 152 1.31 16.81 -15.58
N ASP A 153 -0.01 16.83 -15.57
CA ASP A 153 -0.86 17.69 -14.76
C ASP A 153 -1.13 17.14 -13.34
N LEU A 154 -0.63 15.94 -13.04
CA LEU A 154 -0.77 15.35 -11.71
C LEU A 154 -0.08 16.23 -10.65
N VAL A 155 -0.81 16.57 -9.60
CA VAL A 155 -0.29 17.44 -8.54
C VAL A 155 0.86 16.75 -7.80
N ARG A 156 1.95 17.49 -7.56
CA ARG A 156 3.05 16.97 -6.73
C ARG A 156 2.57 16.72 -5.31
N ASN A 157 2.78 15.51 -4.81
CA ASN A 157 2.37 15.14 -3.48
C ASN A 157 3.33 15.74 -2.42
N THR A 158 2.82 16.72 -1.66
CA THR A 158 3.56 17.35 -0.56
C THR A 158 3.27 16.71 0.80
N GLU A 159 2.33 15.77 0.88
CA GLU A 159 2.01 15.05 2.12
C GLU A 159 3.14 14.13 2.57
N SER A 160 4.06 13.77 1.64
CA SER A 160 5.24 12.96 1.96
C SER A 160 6.21 13.62 2.96
N VAL A 161 6.08 14.92 3.20
CA VAL A 161 6.87 15.67 4.19
C VAL A 161 6.04 16.09 5.42
N ASP A 162 4.74 15.81 5.44
CA ASP A 162 3.86 16.12 6.59
C ASP A 162 3.82 14.92 7.57
N PRO A 163 4.28 15.06 8.82
CA PRO A 163 4.20 13.98 9.81
C PRO A 163 2.79 13.45 10.06
N ARG A 164 1.74 14.26 9.81
CA ARG A 164 0.34 13.85 9.97
C ARG A 164 -0.09 12.78 8.96
N ALA A 165 0.55 12.72 7.80
CA ALA A 165 0.27 11.71 6.80
C ALA A 165 0.71 10.29 7.23
N PHE A 166 1.58 10.17 8.25
CA PHE A 166 2.14 8.90 8.73
C PHE A 166 1.50 8.39 10.02
N LEU A 167 0.35 8.93 10.43
CA LEU A 167 -0.32 8.55 11.69
C LEU A 167 -0.89 7.12 11.69
N LEU A 168 -1.20 6.57 10.52
CA LEU A 168 -1.76 5.23 10.40
C LEU A 168 -0.66 4.20 10.16
N GLY A 169 -0.79 3.05 10.83
CA GLY A 169 0.13 1.93 10.69
C GLY A 169 -0.46 0.78 9.87
N HIS A 170 0.42 -0.15 9.49
CA HIS A 170 0.10 -1.35 8.69
C HIS A 170 -0.25 -2.53 9.59
N SER A 171 -1.31 -2.39 10.38
CA SER A 171 -1.69 -3.31 11.46
C SER A 171 -2.37 -4.59 11.01
N ARG A 172 -2.87 -4.66 9.77
CA ARG A 172 -3.67 -5.78 9.25
C ARG A 172 -3.49 -5.96 7.74
N ALA A 173 -4.02 -7.06 7.21
CA ALA A 173 -4.18 -7.24 5.77
C ALA A 173 -5.14 -6.20 5.17
N GLY A 174 -4.91 -5.85 3.91
CA GLY A 174 -5.77 -4.93 3.16
C GLY A 174 -5.54 -3.45 3.47
N VAL A 175 -4.47 -3.06 4.16
CA VAL A 175 -4.07 -1.64 4.26
C VAL A 175 -3.45 -1.21 2.95
N VAL A 176 -3.89 -0.05 2.42
CA VAL A 176 -3.42 0.53 1.16
C VAL A 176 -2.58 1.76 1.46
N SER A 177 -1.34 1.79 0.93
CA SER A 177 -0.39 2.87 1.22
C SER A 177 0.33 3.33 -0.03
N LEU A 178 0.67 4.63 -0.07
CA LEU A 178 1.63 5.17 -1.03
C LEU A 178 3.02 4.64 -0.67
N CYS A 179 3.70 4.04 -1.64
CA CYS A 179 5.00 3.42 -1.46
C CYS A 179 6.10 4.49 -1.52
N LEU A 180 6.78 4.72 -0.40
CA LEU A 180 7.90 5.66 -0.30
C LEU A 180 9.20 4.93 0.04
N SER A 181 9.15 3.93 0.95
CA SER A 181 10.34 3.24 1.45
C SER A 181 10.82 2.11 0.55
N GLU A 182 9.89 1.45 -0.14
CA GLU A 182 10.18 0.29 -1.01
C GLU A 182 10.25 0.67 -2.50
N ASN A 183 10.21 1.97 -2.78
CA ASN A 183 10.33 2.52 -4.11
C ASN A 183 11.79 2.45 -4.57
N ASP A 184 12.05 1.64 -5.61
CA ASP A 184 13.37 1.39 -6.19
C ASP A 184 13.75 2.38 -7.29
N ASP A 185 13.00 3.45 -7.48
CA ASP A 185 13.34 4.47 -8.47
C ASP A 185 14.69 5.09 -8.13
N ASP A 186 15.49 5.34 -9.16
CA ASP A 186 16.79 5.98 -9.02
C ASP A 186 16.64 7.37 -8.39
N ASP A 187 17.56 7.72 -7.50
CA ASP A 187 17.53 9.01 -6.81
C ASP A 187 17.58 10.20 -7.78
N GLU A 188 18.24 10.03 -8.94
CA GLU A 188 18.24 11.03 -10.01
C GLU A 188 16.85 11.27 -10.59
N ILE A 189 16.06 10.20 -10.78
CA ILE A 189 14.67 10.30 -11.27
C ILE A 189 13.80 10.98 -10.23
N LYS A 190 14.01 10.72 -8.95
CA LYS A 190 13.26 11.35 -7.85
C LYS A 190 13.52 12.86 -7.74
N LEU A 191 14.67 13.32 -8.19
CA LEU A 191 15.02 14.75 -8.25
C LEU A 191 14.36 15.47 -9.43
N ASP A 192 13.85 14.76 -10.44
CA ASP A 192 13.14 15.38 -11.57
C ASP A 192 11.92 16.16 -11.06
N PRO A 193 11.77 17.46 -11.40
CA PRO A 193 10.58 18.24 -11.05
C PRO A 193 9.26 17.62 -11.55
N ASN A 194 9.33 16.83 -12.63
CA ASN A 194 8.20 16.13 -13.21
C ASN A 194 7.94 14.75 -12.59
N TYR A 195 8.81 14.29 -11.70
CA TYR A 195 8.60 13.03 -11.00
C TYR A 195 7.33 13.09 -10.16
N ARG A 196 6.50 12.06 -10.29
CA ARG A 196 5.26 11.90 -9.52
C ARG A 196 5.23 10.48 -8.97
N ASN A 197 5.45 10.33 -7.67
CA ASN A 197 5.33 9.02 -7.05
C ASN A 197 3.86 8.61 -7.01
N VAL A 198 3.53 7.56 -7.73
CA VAL A 198 2.19 6.95 -7.83
C VAL A 198 2.22 5.46 -7.47
N GLU A 199 3.37 4.98 -7.04
CA GLU A 199 3.56 3.61 -6.62
C GLU A 199 2.82 3.36 -5.30
N PHE A 200 2.09 2.26 -5.22
CA PHE A 200 1.32 1.90 -4.03
C PHE A 200 1.56 0.46 -3.60
N LEU A 201 1.31 0.19 -2.35
CA LEU A 201 1.38 -1.14 -1.77
C LEU A 201 0.08 -1.52 -1.08
N ILE A 202 -0.21 -2.82 -1.04
CA ILE A 202 -1.32 -3.40 -0.29
C ILE A 202 -0.79 -4.52 0.60
N THR A 203 -1.09 -4.44 1.90
CA THR A 203 -0.69 -5.48 2.85
C THR A 203 -1.51 -6.75 2.65
N THR A 204 -0.85 -7.91 2.66
CA THR A 204 -1.46 -9.21 2.39
C THR A 204 -1.74 -10.02 3.66
N GLY A 205 -1.12 -9.64 4.80
CA GLY A 205 -1.25 -10.36 6.06
C GLY A 205 -0.49 -11.71 6.07
N PRO A 206 -0.64 -12.53 7.08
CA PRO A 206 -1.68 -12.50 8.14
C PRO A 206 -1.41 -11.52 9.29
N GLY A 207 -0.19 -11.03 9.44
CA GLY A 207 0.22 -10.17 10.54
C GLY A 207 0.41 -8.70 10.15
N PRO A 208 0.73 -7.85 11.13
CA PRO A 208 1.12 -6.47 10.90
C PRO A 208 2.46 -6.37 10.17
N CYS A 209 2.67 -5.25 9.48
CA CYS A 209 3.91 -4.93 8.77
C CYS A 209 4.57 -3.68 9.37
N PRO A 210 5.06 -3.71 10.63
CA PRO A 210 5.58 -2.52 11.32
C PRO A 210 6.80 -1.91 10.64
N GLN A 211 7.51 -2.66 9.79
CA GLN A 211 8.64 -2.15 8.99
C GLN A 211 8.23 -1.06 7.99
N LEU A 212 6.94 -1.00 7.64
CA LEU A 212 6.37 0.01 6.73
C LEU A 212 5.87 1.25 7.47
N ASP A 213 5.67 1.17 8.80
CA ASP A 213 5.12 2.25 9.61
C ASP A 213 6.07 3.45 9.66
N ASN A 214 5.51 4.66 9.65
CA ASN A 214 6.22 5.93 9.59
C ASN A 214 7.13 6.12 8.35
N LYS A 215 7.04 5.22 7.37
CA LYS A 215 7.82 5.28 6.12
C LYS A 215 6.93 5.40 4.89
N ASN A 216 5.69 4.94 4.98
CA ASN A 216 4.72 4.93 3.89
C ASN A 216 3.41 5.58 4.35
N ILE A 217 2.73 6.27 3.45
CA ILE A 217 1.49 6.99 3.75
C ILE A 217 0.30 6.06 3.57
N VAL A 218 -0.35 5.67 4.66
CA VAL A 218 -1.59 4.91 4.60
C VAL A 218 -2.73 5.83 4.17
N PHE A 219 -3.33 5.56 3.03
CA PHE A 219 -4.41 6.38 2.49
C PHE A 219 -5.73 5.63 2.25
N GLY A 220 -5.78 4.34 2.58
CA GLY A 220 -6.99 3.56 2.38
C GLY A 220 -6.94 2.15 2.94
N THR A 221 -8.02 1.42 2.71
CA THR A 221 -8.18 0.01 3.10
C THR A 221 -9.00 -0.74 2.07
N VAL A 222 -8.74 -2.04 1.95
CA VAL A 222 -9.58 -2.95 1.16
C VAL A 222 -10.91 -3.17 1.91
N LEU A 223 -12.02 -2.88 1.25
CA LEU A 223 -13.38 -3.09 1.74
C LEU A 223 -13.92 -4.46 1.32
N GLU A 224 -13.68 -4.83 0.05
CA GLU A 224 -14.14 -6.08 -0.55
C GLU A 224 -13.01 -6.70 -1.38
N GLY A 225 -13.00 -8.03 -1.49
CA GLY A 225 -12.02 -8.75 -2.32
C GLY A 225 -10.72 -9.10 -1.57
N LEU A 226 -10.72 -9.21 -0.24
CA LEU A 226 -9.51 -9.61 0.50
C LEU A 226 -9.00 -11.02 0.09
N ASP A 227 -9.87 -11.87 -0.43
CA ASP A 227 -9.55 -13.17 -1.04
C ASP A 227 -8.66 -13.01 -2.29
N VAL A 228 -8.90 -11.97 -3.10
CA VAL A 228 -8.03 -11.63 -4.23
C VAL A 228 -6.63 -11.24 -3.75
N VAL A 229 -6.54 -10.43 -2.66
CA VAL A 229 -5.26 -10.07 -2.04
C VAL A 229 -4.50 -11.31 -1.58
N THR A 230 -5.19 -12.27 -0.93
CA THR A 230 -4.57 -13.52 -0.48
C THR A 230 -4.18 -14.43 -1.65
N THR A 231 -4.96 -14.44 -2.73
CA THR A 231 -4.64 -15.16 -3.96
C THR A 231 -3.38 -14.62 -4.62
N ILE A 232 -3.25 -13.29 -4.73
CA ILE A 232 -2.02 -12.64 -5.22
C ILE A 232 -0.84 -13.00 -4.32
N ALA A 233 -1.02 -12.96 -2.99
CA ALA A 233 0.03 -13.29 -2.02
C ALA A 233 0.53 -14.73 -2.10
N SER A 234 -0.30 -15.65 -2.60
CA SER A 234 0.05 -17.08 -2.79
C SER A 234 0.95 -17.34 -4.01
N ILE A 235 1.07 -16.35 -4.91
CA ILE A 235 1.87 -16.50 -6.13
C ILE A 235 3.36 -16.62 -5.76
N PRO A 236 4.07 -17.64 -6.26
CA PRO A 236 5.49 -17.79 -5.99
C PRO A 236 6.30 -16.61 -6.53
N THR A 237 7.35 -16.24 -5.81
CA THR A 237 8.24 -15.12 -6.18
C THR A 237 9.66 -15.61 -6.40
N TYR A 238 10.41 -14.85 -7.20
CA TYR A 238 11.84 -15.10 -7.38
C TYR A 238 12.59 -14.67 -6.11
N ARG A 239 13.19 -15.64 -5.43
CA ARG A 239 14.01 -15.40 -4.23
C ARG A 239 15.39 -16.00 -4.42
N PRO A 240 16.44 -15.18 -4.52
CA PRO A 240 17.79 -15.69 -4.57
C PRO A 240 18.18 -16.35 -3.23
N GLY A 241 19.03 -17.36 -3.31
CA GLY A 241 19.58 -17.99 -2.11
C GLY A 241 20.39 -17.01 -1.28
N GLU A 242 20.55 -17.30 0.02
CA GLU A 242 21.20 -16.39 0.97
C GLU A 242 22.63 -16.01 0.55
N ARG A 243 23.41 -16.95 0.03
CA ARG A 243 24.76 -16.68 -0.49
C ARG A 243 24.76 -15.65 -1.61
N ILE A 244 23.79 -15.76 -2.53
CA ILE A 244 23.67 -14.82 -3.67
C ILE A 244 23.35 -13.43 -3.14
N ARG A 245 22.50 -13.32 -2.12
CA ARG A 245 22.19 -12.04 -1.47
C ARG A 245 23.43 -11.41 -0.86
N GLN A 246 24.19 -12.17 -0.09
CA GLN A 246 25.43 -11.69 0.55
C GLN A 246 26.47 -11.22 -0.47
N TYR A 247 26.66 -11.96 -1.57
CA TYR A 247 27.55 -11.53 -2.65
C TYR A 247 27.04 -10.26 -3.35
N ASN A 248 25.73 -10.16 -3.56
CA ASN A 248 25.14 -8.98 -4.17
C ASN A 248 25.25 -7.74 -3.25
N ASP A 249 25.06 -7.92 -1.95
CA ASP A 249 25.21 -6.86 -0.96
C ASP A 249 26.66 -6.36 -0.91
N LEU A 250 27.64 -7.28 -0.96
CA LEU A 250 29.04 -6.92 -1.03
C LEU A 250 29.38 -6.18 -2.35
N ALA A 251 28.88 -6.67 -3.47
CA ALA A 251 29.07 -6.02 -4.78
C ALA A 251 28.48 -4.60 -4.80
N GLN A 252 27.29 -4.43 -4.22
CA GLN A 252 26.67 -3.12 -4.09
C GLN A 252 27.48 -2.19 -3.18
N PHE A 253 28.01 -2.70 -2.09
CA PHE A 253 28.90 -1.93 -1.20
C PHE A 253 30.19 -1.47 -1.92
N LEU A 254 30.68 -2.28 -2.85
CA LEU A 254 31.83 -1.95 -3.70
C LEU A 254 31.48 -1.03 -4.90
N GLY A 255 30.19 -0.65 -5.04
CA GLY A 255 29.73 0.25 -6.11
C GLY A 255 29.47 -0.45 -7.46
N ASP A 256 29.33 -1.78 -7.50
CA ASP A 256 28.98 -2.49 -8.73
C ASP A 256 27.51 -2.28 -9.10
N GLU A 257 27.24 -1.56 -10.19
CA GLU A 257 25.88 -1.30 -10.68
C GLU A 257 25.11 -2.58 -11.07
N ARG A 258 25.82 -3.66 -11.44
CA ARG A 258 25.19 -4.95 -11.73
C ARG A 258 24.45 -5.51 -10.54
N ALA A 259 24.88 -5.17 -9.32
CA ALA A 259 24.20 -5.56 -8.09
C ALA A 259 22.80 -4.93 -7.99
N LYS A 260 22.63 -3.66 -8.41
CA LYS A 260 21.32 -2.98 -8.47
C LYS A 260 20.39 -3.70 -9.45
N THR A 261 20.89 -3.99 -10.65
CA THR A 261 20.12 -4.70 -11.70
C THR A 261 19.70 -6.11 -11.24
N ALA A 262 20.60 -6.84 -10.57
CA ALA A 262 20.30 -8.15 -10.02
C ALA A 262 19.22 -8.07 -8.93
N ARG A 263 19.25 -7.04 -8.09
CA ARG A 263 18.26 -6.83 -7.02
C ARG A 263 16.87 -6.46 -7.56
N ALA A 264 16.78 -5.81 -8.71
CA ALA A 264 15.52 -5.41 -9.33
C ALA A 264 14.60 -6.59 -9.67
N ILE A 265 15.15 -7.81 -9.87
CA ILE A 265 14.35 -9.02 -10.12
C ILE A 265 13.93 -9.76 -8.84
N TRP A 266 14.45 -9.38 -7.66
CA TRP A 266 14.08 -10.03 -6.41
C TRP A 266 12.63 -9.71 -6.04
N ASN A 267 11.97 -10.71 -5.45
CA ASN A 267 10.56 -10.64 -5.09
C ASN A 267 9.60 -10.36 -6.26
N LYS A 268 10.08 -10.52 -7.50
CA LYS A 268 9.20 -10.45 -8.66
C LYS A 268 8.30 -11.69 -8.71
N PRO A 269 6.98 -11.55 -8.92
CA PRO A 269 6.10 -12.70 -9.09
C PRO A 269 6.52 -13.56 -10.29
N LEU A 270 6.49 -14.89 -10.13
CA LEU A 270 6.80 -15.83 -11.22
C LEU A 270 5.68 -15.91 -12.25
N LYS A 271 4.44 -15.61 -11.84
CA LYS A 271 3.31 -15.39 -12.74
C LYS A 271 3.07 -13.87 -12.86
N THR A 272 2.86 -13.42 -14.06
CA THR A 272 2.63 -11.98 -14.30
C THR A 272 1.24 -11.59 -13.83
N VAL A 273 1.16 -10.80 -12.77
CA VAL A 273 -0.08 -10.20 -12.24
C VAL A 273 -0.15 -8.76 -12.70
N TYR A 274 -1.31 -8.35 -13.17
CA TYR A 274 -1.53 -6.97 -13.62
C TYR A 274 -2.93 -6.47 -13.28
N ILE A 275 -3.09 -5.14 -13.28
CA ILE A 275 -4.36 -4.47 -13.08
C ILE A 275 -5.08 -4.43 -14.43
N SER A 276 -6.12 -5.24 -14.61
CA SER A 276 -6.87 -5.33 -15.87
C SER A 276 -7.81 -4.15 -16.05
N ASP A 277 -8.46 -3.69 -14.98
CA ASP A 277 -9.32 -2.50 -14.99
C ASP A 277 -9.28 -1.79 -13.63
N CYS A 278 -9.58 -0.51 -13.62
CA CYS A 278 -9.74 0.28 -12.40
C CYS A 278 -10.61 1.51 -12.66
N GLY A 279 -11.26 2.00 -11.61
CA GLY A 279 -12.12 3.17 -11.73
C GLY A 279 -12.79 3.54 -10.41
N GLU A 280 -13.50 4.67 -10.43
CA GLU A 280 -14.22 5.17 -9.26
C GLU A 280 -15.60 4.53 -9.17
N LEU A 281 -15.97 4.05 -7.98
CA LEU A 281 -17.32 3.62 -7.64
C LEU A 281 -18.10 4.83 -7.11
N LYS A 282 -18.96 5.40 -7.92
CA LYS A 282 -19.88 6.44 -7.47
C LYS A 282 -20.92 5.82 -6.56
N VAL A 283 -20.87 6.15 -5.28
CA VAL A 283 -21.94 5.79 -4.35
C VAL A 283 -23.12 6.69 -4.66
N TRP A 284 -24.11 6.14 -5.35
CA TRP A 284 -25.41 6.79 -5.42
C TRP A 284 -26.05 6.59 -4.04
N PHE A 285 -26.07 7.64 -3.21
CA PHE A 285 -26.97 7.63 -2.08
C PHE A 285 -28.37 7.57 -2.62
N TYR A 286 -28.99 6.40 -2.56
CA TYR A 286 -30.42 6.31 -2.65
C TYR A 286 -30.96 7.03 -1.40
N MET A 287 -31.43 8.25 -1.59
CA MET A 287 -32.22 8.95 -0.59
C MET A 287 -33.62 8.35 -0.62
N ASP A 288 -33.72 7.09 -0.13
CA ASP A 288 -35.00 6.37 -0.07
C ASP A 288 -35.94 6.90 1.03
N VAL A 289 -35.53 7.87 1.83
CA VAL A 289 -36.33 8.35 2.96
C VAL A 289 -37.20 9.56 2.63
N GLU A 290 -36.84 10.34 1.60
CA GLU A 290 -37.64 11.53 1.27
C GLU A 290 -38.73 11.30 0.18
N TRP A 291 -38.68 10.20 -0.54
CA TRP A 291 -39.65 9.95 -1.60
C TRP A 291 -41.06 9.69 -1.03
N CYS A 292 -41.19 8.98 0.07
CA CYS A 292 -42.50 8.76 0.73
C CYS A 292 -43.08 10.05 1.33
N GLN A 293 -42.25 10.96 1.82
CA GLN A 293 -42.71 12.25 2.34
C GLN A 293 -43.06 13.24 1.23
N MET A 294 -42.34 13.21 0.10
CA MET A 294 -42.65 14.08 -1.06
C MET A 294 -43.88 13.64 -1.80
N GLN A 295 -44.23 12.35 -1.89
CA GLN A 295 -45.48 11.89 -2.46
C GLN A 295 -46.65 12.33 -1.60
N SER A 296 -46.59 12.27 -0.29
CA SER A 296 -47.68 12.75 0.58
C SER A 296 -47.88 14.26 0.54
N LEU A 297 -46.81 15.04 0.28
CA LEU A 297 -46.90 16.49 0.11
C LEU A 297 -47.41 16.91 -1.30
N CYS A 298 -47.22 16.06 -2.32
CA CYS A 298 -47.73 16.27 -3.67
C CYS A 298 -49.26 16.02 -3.71
N GLU A 299 -49.75 15.01 -2.97
CA GLU A 299 -51.19 14.74 -2.81
C GLU A 299 -51.93 15.82 -2.03
N LEU A 300 -51.20 16.55 -1.14
CA LEU A 300 -51.74 17.68 -0.38
C LEU A 300 -51.74 19.02 -1.17
N GLY A 301 -51.35 19.03 -2.45
CA GLY A 301 -51.42 20.22 -3.32
C GLY A 301 -50.49 21.39 -2.97
N MET A 302 -49.47 21.16 -2.10
CA MET A 302 -48.62 22.24 -1.62
C MET A 302 -47.38 22.52 -2.47
N VAL A 303 -47.06 21.70 -3.48
CA VAL A 303 -45.91 21.91 -4.34
C VAL A 303 -46.27 21.61 -5.82
N LYS A 304 -46.19 22.63 -6.67
CA LYS A 304 -46.34 22.46 -8.12
C LYS A 304 -45.02 21.93 -8.68
N ALA A 305 -45.09 20.71 -9.25
CA ALA A 305 -43.96 20.12 -9.99
C ALA A 305 -43.70 20.89 -11.29
N HIS A 306 -42.68 21.71 -11.33
CA HIS A 306 -42.17 22.28 -12.58
C HIS A 306 -41.01 21.43 -13.09
N ASN A 307 -41.30 20.73 -14.23
CA ASN A 307 -40.35 20.19 -15.20
C ASN A 307 -39.07 19.52 -14.70
N ILE A 308 -39.17 18.29 -14.25
CA ILE A 308 -38.03 17.37 -14.21
C ILE A 308 -38.31 16.22 -15.17
N LYS A 309 -37.60 16.23 -16.33
CA LYS A 309 -37.69 15.22 -17.35
C LYS A 309 -36.83 14.01 -16.98
N TRP A 310 -37.40 13.06 -16.29
CA TRP A 310 -36.76 11.80 -15.97
C TRP A 310 -37.04 10.74 -17.02
N ARG A 311 -35.99 10.12 -17.58
CA ARG A 311 -36.10 8.86 -18.34
C ARG A 311 -35.74 7.70 -17.40
N PRO A 312 -36.64 6.77 -17.11
CA PRO A 312 -36.29 5.54 -16.43
C PRO A 312 -35.50 4.63 -17.38
N LYS A 313 -34.27 4.22 -17.01
CA LYS A 313 -33.59 3.09 -17.64
C LYS A 313 -34.18 1.81 -17.05
N SER A 314 -34.74 0.97 -17.93
CA SER A 314 -35.27 -0.35 -17.59
C SER A 314 -34.20 -1.25 -16.92
N LEU A 315 -34.46 -1.66 -15.70
CA LEU A 315 -33.76 -2.76 -15.04
C LEU A 315 -34.31 -4.07 -15.63
N SER A 316 -33.49 -4.82 -16.34
CA SER A 316 -33.75 -6.23 -16.66
C SER A 316 -33.43 -7.08 -15.42
N THR A 317 -34.48 -7.36 -14.65
CA THR A 317 -34.40 -8.33 -13.55
C THR A 317 -34.59 -9.72 -14.13
N THR A 318 -33.51 -10.49 -14.24
CA THR A 318 -33.58 -11.93 -14.45
C THR A 318 -33.52 -12.60 -13.05
N MET A 319 -34.68 -12.75 -12.42
CA MET A 319 -34.83 -13.67 -11.27
C MET A 319 -35.00 -15.09 -11.82
N SER A 320 -34.00 -15.92 -11.60
CA SER A 320 -34.11 -17.38 -11.74
C SER A 320 -34.75 -17.91 -10.44
N GLN A 321 -36.04 -18.25 -10.50
CA GLN A 321 -36.72 -19.05 -9.48
C GLN A 321 -36.40 -20.52 -9.75
N THR A 322 -35.63 -21.14 -8.88
CA THR A 322 -35.56 -22.61 -8.80
C THR A 322 -36.55 -23.05 -7.74
N ILE A 323 -37.72 -23.58 -8.19
CA ILE A 323 -38.72 -24.21 -7.33
C ILE A 323 -38.30 -25.68 -7.17
N TRP A 324 -38.26 -26.12 -5.93
CA TRP A 324 -38.18 -27.52 -5.54
C TRP A 324 -39.53 -28.22 -5.72
N ALA A 325 -39.50 -29.37 -6.38
CA ALA A 325 -40.45 -30.47 -6.21
C ALA A 325 -39.67 -31.76 -5.97
#